data_0c716600436743a618b949ea5e7afc5d
#
_entry.id   0c716600436743a618b949ea5e7afc5d
#
_cell.length_a   1.000
_cell.length_b   1.000
_cell.length_c   1.000
_cell.angle_alpha   90.00
_cell.angle_beta   90.00
_cell.angle_gamma   90.00
#
_symmetry.space_group_name_H-M   'P 1'
#
loop_
_entity.id
_entity.type
_entity.pdbx_description
1 polymer ?
#
loop_
_entity_poly.entity_id
_entity_poly.type
_entity_poly.pdbx_seq_one_letter_code
_entity_poly.pdbx_strand_id
1 'polypeptide(L)'
;MKTVIRFIFLAFEIATKHAPNIKLVYNQNAGMQTEMWDKVKETILYVRSKGYRVDGIGWQGHIGLSRTTKALLDNTEVELKKLSNLIDWAHQNDLEFHVTELDYFIEDSSDLKKGLKSQAEFYQKLINVLQEKSKSGVVTLNLWDIGERTKKGKEGAFQSIYDSNFQPTPSYNVIKNINE
;
A
#
# COMPACT_ATOMS: atom_id res chain seq x y z
N MET A 1 1.63 -19.22 15.09
CA MET A 1 2.67 -18.79 14.12
C MET A 1 3.00 -19.84 13.05
N LYS A 2 3.30 -21.12 13.41
CA LYS A 2 3.63 -22.16 12.42
C LYS A 2 2.57 -22.42 11.33
N THR A 3 1.28 -22.28 11.62
CA THR A 3 0.17 -22.59 10.69
C THR A 3 0.04 -21.54 9.56
N VAL A 4 0.10 -20.25 9.87
CA VAL A 4 -0.04 -19.16 8.87
C VAL A 4 1.12 -19.18 7.87
N ILE A 5 2.35 -19.35 8.35
CA ILE A 5 3.54 -19.46 7.49
C ILE A 5 3.39 -20.65 6.53
N ARG A 6 2.80 -21.76 6.97
CA ARG A 6 2.59 -22.95 6.14
C ARG A 6 1.63 -22.67 4.97
N PHE A 7 0.55 -21.92 5.18
CA PHE A 7 -0.39 -21.58 4.10
C PHE A 7 0.25 -20.66 3.06
N ILE A 8 0.96 -19.62 3.51
CA ILE A 8 1.68 -18.71 2.62
C ILE A 8 2.69 -19.48 1.78
N PHE A 9 3.50 -20.31 2.43
CA PHE A 9 4.47 -21.17 1.77
C PHE A 9 3.83 -22.05 0.69
N LEU A 10 2.75 -22.77 1.01
CA LEU A 10 2.04 -23.64 0.06
C LEU A 10 1.48 -22.83 -1.13
N ALA A 11 0.97 -21.63 -0.90
CA ALA A 11 0.47 -20.77 -1.97
C ALA A 11 1.58 -20.39 -2.95
N PHE A 12 2.75 -19.98 -2.47
CA PHE A 12 3.90 -19.64 -3.33
C PHE A 12 4.50 -20.89 -4.01
N GLU A 13 4.50 -22.06 -3.35
CA GLU A 13 4.90 -23.33 -3.95
C GLU A 13 4.03 -23.66 -5.16
N ILE A 14 2.70 -23.66 -4.98
CA ILE A 14 1.72 -23.95 -6.04
C ILE A 14 1.85 -22.91 -7.18
N ALA A 15 1.88 -21.63 -6.83
CA ALA A 15 1.97 -20.55 -7.81
C ALA A 15 3.28 -20.60 -8.61
N THR A 16 4.40 -20.92 -7.98
CA THR A 16 5.69 -21.09 -8.68
C THR A 16 5.61 -22.20 -9.73
N LYS A 17 4.92 -23.30 -9.44
CA LYS A 17 4.79 -24.45 -10.36
C LYS A 17 3.81 -24.20 -11.50
N HIS A 18 2.66 -23.57 -11.20
CA HIS A 18 1.53 -23.48 -12.11
C HIS A 18 1.36 -22.12 -12.80
N ALA A 19 2.06 -21.08 -12.33
CA ALA A 19 2.05 -19.74 -12.90
C ALA A 19 3.47 -19.20 -13.14
N PRO A 20 4.30 -19.88 -13.98
CA PRO A 20 5.71 -19.54 -14.13
C PRO A 20 5.95 -18.13 -14.72
N ASN A 21 4.99 -17.61 -15.48
CA ASN A 21 5.09 -16.32 -16.19
C ASN A 21 4.35 -15.17 -15.47
N ILE A 22 3.78 -15.41 -14.27
CA ILE A 22 3.07 -14.39 -13.50
C ILE A 22 3.96 -13.93 -12.34
N LYS A 23 4.01 -12.62 -12.08
CA LYS A 23 4.69 -12.08 -10.90
C LYS A 23 3.95 -12.48 -9.62
N LEU A 24 4.69 -13.00 -8.65
CA LEU A 24 4.16 -13.44 -7.37
C LEU A 24 4.48 -12.40 -6.30
N VAL A 25 3.46 -11.74 -5.79
CA VAL A 25 3.58 -10.63 -4.83
C VAL A 25 3.04 -11.04 -3.47
N TYR A 26 3.83 -10.83 -2.41
CA TYR A 26 3.35 -10.96 -1.04
C TYR A 26 2.64 -9.67 -0.62
N ASN A 27 1.30 -9.69 -0.53
CA ASN A 27 0.49 -8.52 -0.24
C ASN A 27 0.12 -8.43 1.25
N GLN A 28 0.24 -7.22 1.86
CA GLN A 28 0.02 -6.97 3.29
C GLN A 28 -0.80 -5.71 3.54
N ASN A 29 -1.73 -5.77 4.50
CA ASN A 29 -2.68 -4.71 4.84
C ASN A 29 -2.27 -3.83 6.04
N ALA A 30 -1.06 -3.95 6.58
CA ALA A 30 -0.61 -3.18 7.73
C ALA A 30 -0.29 -1.71 7.37
N GLY A 31 -0.15 -0.85 8.39
CA GLY A 31 0.63 0.38 8.31
C GLY A 31 2.14 0.08 8.31
N MET A 32 2.99 1.04 8.71
CA MET A 32 4.44 0.88 8.66
C MET A 32 5.04 0.36 9.99
N GLN A 33 4.33 -0.56 10.70
CA GLN A 33 4.84 -1.18 11.93
C GLN A 33 6.03 -2.08 11.64
N THR A 34 7.19 -1.75 12.21
CA THR A 34 8.46 -2.45 11.97
C THR A 34 8.34 -3.95 12.20
N GLU A 35 7.80 -4.38 13.35
CA GLU A 35 7.66 -5.81 13.69
C GLU A 35 6.81 -6.60 12.68
N MET A 36 5.81 -5.95 12.07
CA MET A 36 4.98 -6.58 11.04
C MET A 36 5.80 -6.80 9.77
N TRP A 37 6.50 -5.76 9.32
CA TRP A 37 7.28 -5.84 8.09
C TRP A 37 8.51 -6.73 8.24
N ASP A 38 9.11 -6.83 9.42
CA ASP A 38 10.18 -7.78 9.68
C ASP A 38 9.69 -9.24 9.52
N LYS A 39 8.48 -9.56 9.99
CA LYS A 39 7.85 -10.87 9.76
C LYS A 39 7.56 -11.13 8.26
N VAL A 40 7.15 -10.11 7.52
CA VAL A 40 6.96 -10.21 6.07
C VAL A 40 8.28 -10.52 5.38
N LYS A 41 9.34 -9.77 5.69
CA LYS A 41 10.69 -9.99 5.16
C LYS A 41 11.21 -11.40 5.46
N GLU A 42 11.10 -11.84 6.72
CA GLU A 42 11.48 -13.20 7.14
C GLU A 42 10.70 -14.26 6.36
N THR A 43 9.40 -14.06 6.16
CA THR A 43 8.55 -14.99 5.41
C THR A 43 8.97 -15.08 3.95
N ILE A 44 9.24 -13.94 3.30
CA ILE A 44 9.71 -13.87 1.91
C ILE A 44 11.05 -14.60 1.77
N LEU A 45 12.02 -14.29 2.63
CA LEU A 45 13.33 -14.94 2.62
C LEU A 45 13.22 -16.45 2.84
N TYR A 46 12.33 -16.88 3.76
CA TYR A 46 12.06 -18.30 3.99
C TYR A 46 11.49 -18.99 2.75
N VAL A 47 10.49 -18.41 2.09
CA VAL A 47 9.89 -18.97 0.87
C VAL A 47 10.95 -19.10 -0.22
N ARG A 48 11.75 -18.05 -0.45
CA ARG A 48 12.85 -18.06 -1.43
C ARG A 48 13.94 -19.08 -1.11
N SER A 49 14.26 -19.28 0.18
CA SER A 49 15.24 -20.29 0.63
C SER A 49 14.82 -21.74 0.30
N LYS A 50 13.53 -21.96 -0.01
CA LYS A 50 12.98 -23.27 -0.44
C LYS A 50 12.91 -23.40 -1.96
N GLY A 51 13.45 -22.44 -2.70
CA GLY A 51 13.47 -22.46 -4.18
C GLY A 51 12.15 -21.97 -4.82
N TYR A 52 11.24 -21.37 -4.05
CA TYR A 52 10.00 -20.80 -4.59
C TYR A 52 10.13 -19.30 -4.82
N ARG A 53 9.41 -18.81 -5.83
CA ARG A 53 9.49 -17.40 -6.22
C ARG A 53 8.65 -16.52 -5.29
N VAL A 54 9.20 -15.37 -4.96
CA VAL A 54 8.49 -14.16 -4.54
C VAL A 54 9.12 -13.03 -5.33
N ASP A 55 8.34 -12.37 -6.17
CA ASP A 55 8.84 -11.38 -7.11
C ASP A 55 8.64 -9.94 -6.61
N GLY A 56 7.75 -9.75 -5.61
CA GLY A 56 7.49 -8.41 -5.07
C GLY A 56 6.82 -8.40 -3.70
N ILE A 57 6.82 -7.22 -3.11
CA ILE A 57 6.04 -6.86 -1.92
C ILE A 57 4.88 -5.98 -2.35
N GLY A 58 3.66 -6.32 -1.90
CA GLY A 58 2.47 -5.50 -1.98
C GLY A 58 2.13 -4.88 -0.63
N TRP A 59 1.85 -3.59 -0.63
CA TRP A 59 1.24 -2.88 0.48
C TRP A 59 -0.14 -2.40 0.06
N GLN A 60 -1.19 -2.81 0.77
CA GLN A 60 -2.57 -2.43 0.39
C GLN A 60 -2.77 -0.92 0.39
N GLY A 61 -2.27 -0.21 1.41
CA GLY A 61 -2.35 1.25 1.42
C GLY A 61 -3.72 1.80 1.84
N HIS A 62 -4.47 1.08 2.70
CA HIS A 62 -5.72 1.58 3.30
C HIS A 62 -5.44 2.60 4.39
N ILE A 63 -5.46 3.90 4.05
CA ILE A 63 -5.07 4.98 4.94
C ILE A 63 -6.22 5.37 5.89
N GLY A 64 -5.91 5.53 7.18
CA GLY A 64 -6.86 6.01 8.20
C GLY A 64 -7.90 4.99 8.69
N LEU A 65 -8.00 3.82 8.05
CA LEU A 65 -9.07 2.83 8.33
C LEU A 65 -8.95 2.15 9.69
N SER A 66 -7.75 1.91 10.16
CA SER A 66 -7.46 1.18 11.41
C SER A 66 -6.45 1.97 12.25
N ARG A 67 -6.32 1.58 13.53
CA ARG A 67 -5.32 2.18 14.41
C ARG A 67 -3.89 2.13 13.80
N THR A 68 -3.55 1.06 13.14
CA THR A 68 -2.22 0.88 12.54
C THR A 68 -1.99 1.75 11.31
N THR A 69 -3.03 1.98 10.50
CA THR A 69 -2.94 2.83 9.31
C THR A 69 -3.22 4.31 9.62
N LYS A 70 -3.87 4.62 10.76
CA LYS A 70 -4.03 5.99 11.26
C LYS A 70 -2.69 6.61 11.68
N ALA A 71 -1.73 5.80 12.12
CA ALA A 71 -0.38 6.27 12.44
C ALA A 71 0.31 6.95 11.24
N LEU A 72 -0.02 6.57 9.99
CA LEU A 72 0.45 7.24 8.78
C LEU A 72 0.02 8.72 8.70
N LEU A 73 -1.10 9.07 9.30
CA LEU A 73 -1.61 10.43 9.37
C LEU A 73 -1.05 11.20 10.57
N ASP A 74 -0.95 10.54 11.72
CA ASP A 74 -0.49 11.13 12.97
C ASP A 74 1.02 11.51 12.92
N ASN A 75 1.83 10.71 12.20
CA ASN A 75 3.29 10.87 12.09
C ASN A 75 3.77 10.67 10.64
N THR A 76 3.16 11.34 9.68
CA THR A 76 3.35 11.12 8.24
C THR A 76 4.82 11.02 7.82
N GLU A 77 5.67 11.95 8.22
CA GLU A 77 7.08 11.97 7.81
C GLU A 77 7.85 10.73 8.31
N VAL A 78 7.60 10.32 9.56
CA VAL A 78 8.24 9.14 10.15
C VAL A 78 7.78 7.86 9.46
N GLU A 79 6.47 7.74 9.22
CA GLU A 79 5.89 6.55 8.60
C GLU A 79 6.27 6.44 7.11
N LEU A 80 6.31 7.55 6.37
CA LEU A 80 6.80 7.56 4.99
C LEU A 80 8.30 7.27 4.90
N LYS A 81 9.09 7.65 5.92
CA LYS A 81 10.50 7.24 5.98
C LYS A 81 10.64 5.72 6.19
N LYS A 82 9.79 5.10 7.01
CA LYS A 82 9.75 3.64 7.16
C LYS A 82 9.35 2.95 5.86
N LEU A 83 8.35 3.48 5.13
CA LEU A 83 7.96 3.02 3.81
C LEU A 83 9.14 3.10 2.83
N SER A 84 9.81 4.25 2.78
CA SER A 84 11.02 4.44 1.96
C SER A 84 12.08 3.37 2.23
N ASN A 85 12.36 3.09 3.51
CA ASN A 85 13.32 2.06 3.91
C ASN A 85 12.85 0.64 3.55
N LEU A 86 11.54 0.37 3.60
CA LEU A 86 10.96 -0.91 3.18
C LEU A 86 11.14 -1.13 1.67
N ILE A 87 10.93 -0.09 0.86
CA ILE A 87 11.14 -0.15 -0.59
C ILE A 87 12.64 -0.38 -0.90
N ASP A 88 13.53 0.33 -0.21
CA ASP A 88 14.97 0.10 -0.36
C ASP A 88 15.36 -1.35 -0.06
N TRP A 89 14.80 -1.92 1.01
CA TRP A 89 15.03 -3.33 1.34
C TRP A 89 14.49 -4.25 0.24
N ALA A 90 13.31 -3.96 -0.32
CA ALA A 90 12.75 -4.74 -1.41
C ALA A 90 13.68 -4.75 -2.62
N HIS A 91 14.12 -3.58 -3.09
CA HIS A 91 15.01 -3.45 -4.24
C HIS A 91 16.38 -4.11 -4.00
N GLN A 92 16.94 -3.98 -2.78
CA GLN A 92 18.20 -4.66 -2.39
C GLN A 92 18.09 -6.19 -2.39
N ASN A 93 16.87 -6.73 -2.35
CA ASN A 93 16.59 -8.16 -2.39
C ASN A 93 15.97 -8.61 -3.72
N ASP A 94 16.14 -7.84 -4.80
CA ASP A 94 15.57 -8.13 -6.12
C ASP A 94 14.06 -8.36 -6.09
N LEU A 95 13.32 -7.51 -5.33
CA LEU A 95 11.86 -7.51 -5.24
C LEU A 95 11.30 -6.21 -5.79
N GLU A 96 10.20 -6.31 -6.53
CA GLU A 96 9.36 -5.16 -6.89
C GLU A 96 8.57 -4.66 -5.68
N PHE A 97 8.15 -3.39 -5.67
CA PHE A 97 7.27 -2.85 -4.64
C PHE A 97 5.98 -2.31 -5.25
N HIS A 98 4.84 -2.69 -4.66
CA HIS A 98 3.52 -2.35 -5.20
C HIS A 98 2.64 -1.76 -4.10
N VAL A 99 2.12 -0.56 -4.30
CA VAL A 99 0.94 -0.08 -3.57
C VAL A 99 -0.27 -0.63 -4.32
N THR A 100 -1.01 -1.55 -3.71
CA THR A 100 -1.97 -2.40 -4.43
C THR A 100 -3.42 -1.92 -4.34
N GLU A 101 -3.77 -1.15 -3.31
CA GLU A 101 -5.17 -0.88 -2.97
C GLU A 101 -5.33 0.50 -2.29
N LEU A 102 -4.59 1.53 -2.77
CA LEU A 102 -4.59 2.84 -2.12
C LEU A 102 -6.01 3.41 -2.03
N ASP A 103 -6.48 3.62 -0.80
CA ASP A 103 -7.65 4.41 -0.48
C ASP A 103 -7.41 5.26 0.79
N TYR A 104 -8.33 6.19 1.08
CA TYR A 104 -8.19 7.10 2.21
C TYR A 104 -9.53 7.24 2.93
N PHE A 105 -9.55 6.92 4.23
CA PHE A 105 -10.74 7.01 5.06
C PHE A 105 -10.79 8.37 5.78
N ILE A 106 -11.79 9.18 5.48
CA ILE A 106 -12.10 10.42 6.20
C ILE A 106 -13.11 10.06 7.29
N GLU A 107 -12.66 10.09 8.56
CA GLU A 107 -13.46 9.70 9.72
C GLU A 107 -14.56 10.74 10.01
N ASP A 108 -14.21 12.03 9.94
CA ASP A 108 -15.15 13.13 10.19
C ASP A 108 -15.68 13.69 8.86
N SER A 109 -16.90 13.31 8.52
CA SER A 109 -17.60 13.82 7.33
C SER A 109 -18.20 15.23 7.52
N SER A 110 -18.19 15.79 8.74
CA SER A 110 -18.70 17.15 8.99
C SER A 110 -17.82 18.24 8.38
N ASP A 111 -16.53 17.96 8.18
CA ASP A 111 -15.59 18.84 7.47
C ASP A 111 -14.93 18.08 6.30
N LEU A 112 -15.74 17.61 5.37
CA LEU A 112 -15.28 16.87 4.20
C LEU A 112 -14.23 17.65 3.39
N LYS A 113 -14.37 18.97 3.26
CA LYS A 113 -13.41 19.81 2.53
C LYS A 113 -12.00 19.74 3.13
N LYS A 114 -11.91 19.78 4.46
CA LYS A 114 -10.64 19.62 5.16
C LYS A 114 -10.08 18.21 4.97
N GLY A 115 -10.94 17.19 5.09
CA GLY A 115 -10.56 15.80 4.88
C GLY A 115 -9.99 15.55 3.49
N LEU A 116 -10.64 16.05 2.43
CA LEU A 116 -10.18 15.94 1.04
C LEU A 116 -8.85 16.68 0.78
N LYS A 117 -8.65 17.83 1.45
CA LYS A 117 -7.38 18.55 1.39
C LYS A 117 -6.26 17.73 2.04
N SER A 118 -6.51 17.18 3.23
CA SER A 118 -5.54 16.32 3.94
C SER A 118 -5.20 15.06 3.13
N GLN A 119 -6.17 14.46 2.46
CA GLN A 119 -5.95 13.34 1.55
C GLN A 119 -4.99 13.73 0.42
N ALA A 120 -5.24 14.85 -0.26
CA ALA A 120 -4.40 15.31 -1.37
C ALA A 120 -2.97 15.61 -0.91
N GLU A 121 -2.80 16.24 0.25
CA GLU A 121 -1.50 16.50 0.85
C GLU A 121 -0.74 15.22 1.20
N PHE A 122 -1.44 14.23 1.76
CA PHE A 122 -0.85 12.92 2.05
C PHE A 122 -0.46 12.18 0.76
N TYR A 123 -1.34 12.15 -0.24
CA TYR A 123 -1.06 11.51 -1.53
C TYR A 123 0.15 12.15 -2.23
N GLN A 124 0.28 13.47 -2.19
CA GLN A 124 1.46 14.14 -2.76
C GLN A 124 2.76 13.69 -2.10
N LYS A 125 2.78 13.61 -0.75
CA LYS A 125 3.96 13.14 -0.01
C LYS A 125 4.27 11.67 -0.30
N LEU A 126 3.26 10.82 -0.34
CA LEU A 126 3.40 9.41 -0.69
C LEU A 126 3.97 9.26 -2.09
N ILE A 127 3.40 9.94 -3.08
CA ILE A 127 3.83 9.88 -4.49
C ILE A 127 5.27 10.34 -4.63
N ASN A 128 5.68 11.40 -3.95
CA ASN A 128 7.07 11.86 -3.97
C ASN A 128 8.04 10.76 -3.50
N VAL A 129 7.66 10.00 -2.45
CA VAL A 129 8.46 8.85 -2.00
C VAL A 129 8.50 7.77 -3.07
N LEU A 130 7.34 7.40 -3.66
CA LEU A 130 7.27 6.34 -4.67
C LEU A 130 8.07 6.71 -5.94
N GLN A 131 7.96 7.96 -6.43
CA GLN A 131 8.72 8.45 -7.57
C GLN A 131 10.23 8.44 -7.30
N GLU A 132 10.68 8.85 -6.11
CA GLU A 132 12.09 8.77 -5.76
C GLU A 132 12.58 7.32 -5.77
N LYS A 133 11.80 6.39 -5.24
CA LYS A 133 12.15 4.97 -5.19
C LYS A 133 12.04 4.26 -6.53
N SER A 134 11.22 4.74 -7.45
CA SER A 134 11.14 4.18 -8.82
C SER A 134 12.42 4.35 -9.61
N LYS A 135 13.34 5.21 -9.17
CA LYS A 135 14.68 5.36 -9.77
C LYS A 135 15.62 4.19 -9.49
N SER A 136 15.34 3.39 -8.45
CA SER A 136 16.19 2.26 -8.04
C SER A 136 15.58 0.90 -8.31
N GLY A 137 14.30 0.83 -8.71
CA GLY A 137 13.60 -0.42 -8.99
C GLY A 137 12.14 -0.21 -9.37
N VAL A 138 11.42 -1.29 -9.57
CA VAL A 138 10.00 -1.23 -9.95
C VAL A 138 9.16 -0.84 -8.75
N VAL A 139 8.40 0.27 -8.90
CA VAL A 139 7.38 0.73 -7.95
C VAL A 139 6.09 0.98 -8.72
N THR A 140 4.96 0.44 -8.23
CA THR A 140 3.64 0.69 -8.83
C THR A 140 2.66 1.26 -7.81
N LEU A 141 1.65 1.97 -8.30
CA LEU A 141 0.55 2.50 -7.51
C LEU A 141 -0.78 2.13 -8.16
N ASN A 142 -1.65 1.44 -7.40
CA ASN A 142 -3.02 1.15 -7.79
C ASN A 142 -3.99 1.76 -6.77
N LEU A 143 -5.03 2.39 -7.26
CA LEU A 143 -6.15 2.84 -6.42
C LEU A 143 -7.09 1.66 -6.17
N TRP A 144 -7.65 1.56 -4.94
CA TRP A 144 -8.66 0.56 -4.62
C TRP A 144 -10.01 0.91 -5.24
N ASP A 145 -10.38 2.17 -5.15
CA ASP A 145 -11.60 2.73 -5.72
C ASP A 145 -11.30 4.01 -6.50
N ILE A 146 -12.15 4.37 -7.44
CA ILE A 146 -12.08 5.66 -8.15
C ILE A 146 -13.08 6.68 -7.62
N GLY A 147 -14.14 6.26 -6.93
CA GLY A 147 -15.20 7.09 -6.35
C GLY A 147 -15.32 6.96 -4.84
N GLU A 148 -16.27 7.70 -4.27
CA GLU A 148 -16.60 7.64 -2.86
C GLU A 148 -17.23 6.29 -2.48
N ARG A 149 -16.86 5.76 -1.32
CA ARG A 149 -17.43 4.53 -0.75
C ARG A 149 -17.66 4.67 0.74
N THR A 150 -18.89 4.41 1.18
CA THR A 150 -19.23 4.37 2.60
C THR A 150 -18.94 3.00 3.22
N LYS A 151 -18.56 2.97 4.50
CA LYS A 151 -18.39 1.73 5.25
C LYS A 151 -19.58 1.51 6.18
N LYS A 152 -20.30 0.40 5.98
CA LYS A 152 -21.46 0.04 6.82
C LYS A 152 -21.08 0.04 8.32
N GLY A 153 -21.84 0.79 9.13
CA GLY A 153 -21.66 0.88 10.59
C GLY A 153 -20.50 1.77 11.05
N LYS A 154 -19.92 2.60 10.16
CA LYS A 154 -18.96 3.65 10.54
C LYS A 154 -19.44 5.01 10.05
N GLU A 155 -19.21 6.04 10.87
CA GLU A 155 -19.24 7.43 10.41
C GLU A 155 -18.04 7.67 9.51
N GLY A 156 -18.19 8.53 8.49
CA GLY A 156 -17.15 8.79 7.50
C GLY A 156 -17.27 7.94 6.25
N ALA A 157 -16.41 8.24 5.29
CA ALA A 157 -16.37 7.58 4.00
C ALA A 157 -14.92 7.40 3.50
N PHE A 158 -14.72 6.37 2.69
CA PHE A 158 -13.53 6.29 1.85
C PHE A 158 -13.67 7.28 0.71
N GLN A 159 -12.67 8.11 0.55
CA GLN A 159 -12.59 9.09 -0.53
C GLN A 159 -11.52 8.67 -1.52
N SER A 160 -11.83 8.82 -2.79
CA SER A 160 -10.89 8.56 -3.87
C SER A 160 -10.71 9.81 -4.74
N ILE A 161 -10.38 9.64 -6.01
CA ILE A 161 -10.09 10.75 -6.92
C ILE A 161 -11.34 11.43 -7.50
N TYR A 162 -12.51 10.79 -7.35
CA TYR A 162 -13.82 11.37 -7.67
C TYR A 162 -14.76 11.28 -6.47
N ASP A 163 -15.63 12.27 -6.32
CA ASP A 163 -16.71 12.28 -5.34
C ASP A 163 -17.91 11.41 -5.77
N SER A 164 -18.98 11.38 -4.96
CA SER A 164 -20.21 10.65 -5.23
C SER A 164 -20.98 11.13 -6.48
N ASN A 165 -20.66 12.32 -7.01
CA ASN A 165 -21.23 12.87 -8.25
C ASN A 165 -20.25 12.74 -9.42
N PHE A 166 -19.19 11.96 -9.27
CA PHE A 166 -18.10 11.82 -10.25
C PHE A 166 -17.41 13.15 -10.61
N GLN A 167 -17.37 14.11 -9.67
CA GLN A 167 -16.57 15.31 -9.83
C GLN A 167 -15.15 15.07 -9.27
N PRO A 168 -14.10 15.59 -9.93
CA PRO A 168 -12.72 15.43 -9.47
C PRO A 168 -12.52 16.01 -8.07
N THR A 169 -11.95 15.23 -7.18
CA THR A 169 -11.49 15.70 -5.85
C THR A 169 -10.10 16.37 -5.97
N PRO A 170 -9.61 17.07 -4.95
CA PRO A 170 -8.24 17.59 -4.97
C PRO A 170 -7.17 16.53 -5.26
N SER A 171 -7.39 15.28 -4.83
CA SER A 171 -6.49 14.15 -5.06
C SER A 171 -6.40 13.72 -6.53
N TYR A 172 -7.42 14.02 -7.35
CA TYR A 172 -7.39 13.77 -8.78
C TYR A 172 -6.20 14.47 -9.46
N ASN A 173 -5.98 15.76 -9.15
CA ASN A 173 -4.86 16.50 -9.74
C ASN A 173 -3.50 15.95 -9.32
N VAL A 174 -3.39 15.48 -8.07
CA VAL A 174 -2.16 14.84 -7.57
C VAL A 174 -1.86 13.57 -8.35
N ILE A 175 -2.85 12.70 -8.55
CA ILE A 175 -2.70 11.44 -9.29
C ILE A 175 -2.46 11.68 -10.79
N LYS A 176 -3.17 12.64 -11.40
CA LYS A 176 -3.02 12.97 -12.82
C LYS A 176 -1.60 13.40 -13.17
N ASN A 177 -0.94 14.14 -12.28
CA ASN A 177 0.37 14.74 -12.52
C ASN A 177 1.55 13.81 -12.13
N ILE A 178 1.29 12.53 -11.83
CA ILE A 178 2.35 11.57 -11.44
C ILE A 178 3.45 11.44 -12.50
N ASN A 179 3.12 11.63 -13.78
CA ASN A 179 4.05 11.43 -14.90
C ASN A 179 4.54 12.75 -15.53
N GLU A 180 4.17 13.88 -14.96
CA GLU A 180 4.69 15.20 -15.35
C GLU A 180 5.92 15.58 -14.51
#